data_f53c75216def4938bdc281784557bd19
#
_entry.id   f53c75216def4938bdc281784557bd19
#
_cell.length_a   1.000
_cell.length_b   1.000
_cell.length_c   1.000
_cell.angle_alpha   90.00
_cell.angle_beta   90.00
_cell.angle_gamma   90.00
#
_symmetry.space_group_name_H-M   'P 1'
#
loop_
_entity.id
_entity.type
_entity.pdbx_description
1 polymer ?
#
loop_
_entity_poly.entity_id
_entity_poly.type
_entity_poly.pdbx_seq_one_letter_code
_entity_poly.pdbx_strand_id
1 'polypeptide(L)'
;SRGGGVNDILYERVRMTNVGEAFKWDLLGSAKYVGKLAERYPPRPINKLTPIIKNIHIRDFIVESAEQVLNINAIPEVPCSNVLIENGQINSKRLIGAINDVDGFTIRDVDITCSEDNQINILDSRNILFEDVNFMVPTGKVITNIKGEASKNIIYRQKEEKIECKNKQSIKVDLLSQM
;
A
#
# COMPACT_ATOMS: atom_id res chain seq x y z
N SER A 1 4.33 -0.69 -26.44
CA SER A 1 3.07 -1.37 -26.70
C SER A 1 2.17 -1.25 -25.50
N ARG A 2 0.91 -0.98 -25.71
CA ARG A 2 -0.14 -0.95 -24.69
C ARG A 2 -1.13 -2.05 -24.99
N GLY A 3 -1.87 -2.47 -24.00
CA GLY A 3 -2.88 -3.52 -24.10
C GLY A 3 -2.60 -4.68 -23.18
N GLY A 4 -3.56 -5.54 -23.03
CA GLY A 4 -3.52 -6.64 -22.08
C GLY A 4 -3.88 -6.22 -20.66
N GLY A 5 -3.63 -7.10 -19.72
CA GLY A 5 -3.94 -6.84 -18.33
C GLY A 5 -3.42 -7.94 -17.41
N VAL A 6 -3.51 -7.65 -16.13
CA VAL A 6 -3.22 -8.61 -15.06
C VAL A 6 -4.47 -8.73 -14.22
N ASN A 7 -4.95 -9.95 -14.05
CA ASN A 7 -6.18 -10.25 -13.33
C ASN A 7 -6.09 -11.59 -12.62
N ASP A 8 -6.69 -11.66 -11.44
CA ASP A 8 -6.81 -12.89 -10.65
C ASP A 8 -5.44 -13.52 -10.31
N ILE A 9 -4.55 -12.71 -9.76
CA ILE A 9 -3.20 -13.14 -9.34
C ILE A 9 -3.20 -13.46 -7.85
N LEU A 10 -2.70 -14.63 -7.50
CA LEU A 10 -2.38 -15.02 -6.13
C LEU A 10 -0.88 -15.24 -6.00
N TYR A 11 -0.27 -14.52 -5.05
CA TYR A 11 1.08 -14.80 -4.55
C TYR A 11 0.98 -15.25 -3.10
N GLU A 12 1.51 -16.40 -2.79
CA GLU A 12 1.51 -16.90 -1.42
C GLU A 12 2.82 -17.58 -1.05
N ARG A 13 3.17 -17.53 0.25
CA ARG A 13 4.39 -18.13 0.81
C ARG A 13 5.65 -17.64 0.11
N VAL A 14 5.74 -16.33 -0.08
CA VAL A 14 6.86 -15.68 -0.77
C VAL A 14 7.85 -15.13 0.23
N ARG A 15 9.15 -15.38 0.00
CA ARG A 15 10.24 -14.74 0.73
C ARG A 15 11.06 -13.90 -0.21
N MET A 16 11.35 -12.66 0.18
CA MET A 16 12.12 -11.70 -0.60
C MET A 16 13.29 -11.16 0.22
N THR A 17 14.45 -11.02 -0.41
CA THR A 17 15.66 -10.47 0.21
C THR A 17 16.38 -9.56 -0.76
N ASN A 18 16.79 -8.38 -0.31
CA ASN A 18 17.52 -7.39 -1.10
C ASN A 18 16.78 -6.97 -2.38
N VAL A 19 15.49 -6.64 -2.27
CA VAL A 19 14.70 -6.16 -3.40
C VAL A 19 14.60 -4.62 -3.42
N GLY A 20 14.43 -4.03 -4.59
CA GLY A 20 14.23 -2.59 -4.73
C GLY A 20 12.88 -2.15 -4.15
N GLU A 21 11.79 -2.61 -4.70
CA GLU A 21 10.45 -2.46 -4.13
C GLU A 21 9.89 -3.84 -3.83
N ALA A 22 9.33 -4.04 -2.62
CA ALA A 22 8.71 -5.33 -2.28
C ALA A 22 7.48 -5.58 -3.17
N PHE A 23 6.67 -4.55 -3.37
CA PHE A 23 5.51 -4.61 -4.26
C PHE A 23 5.52 -3.42 -5.21
N LYS A 24 5.45 -3.71 -6.51
CA LYS A 24 5.45 -2.67 -7.55
C LYS A 24 4.48 -2.97 -8.69
N TRP A 25 3.62 -2.01 -8.97
CA TRP A 25 2.79 -1.97 -10.18
C TRP A 25 2.97 -0.62 -10.84
N ASP A 26 3.59 -0.61 -12.02
CA ASP A 26 3.88 0.61 -12.76
C ASP A 26 3.37 0.50 -14.20
N LEU A 27 2.27 1.18 -14.48
CA LEU A 27 1.65 1.25 -15.80
C LEU A 27 2.15 2.44 -16.65
N LEU A 28 2.89 3.36 -16.03
CA LEU A 28 3.45 4.50 -16.74
C LEU A 28 4.71 4.11 -17.53
N GLY A 29 5.42 3.10 -17.04
CA GLY A 29 6.65 2.60 -17.65
C GLY A 29 7.88 3.42 -17.28
N SER A 30 9.02 3.00 -17.81
CA SER A 30 10.30 3.66 -17.53
C SER A 30 10.58 4.79 -18.51
N ALA A 31 10.97 5.95 -18.00
CA ALA A 31 11.38 7.10 -18.81
C ALA A 31 12.51 6.77 -19.81
N LYS A 32 13.35 5.78 -19.51
CA LYS A 32 14.37 5.26 -20.42
C LYS A 32 13.79 4.74 -21.74
N TYR A 33 12.59 4.15 -21.70
CA TYR A 33 11.98 3.51 -22.87
C TYR A 33 10.84 4.32 -23.49
N VAL A 34 10.13 5.11 -22.68
CA VAL A 34 8.93 5.82 -23.13
C VAL A 34 9.04 7.35 -23.00
N GLY A 35 10.21 7.87 -22.55
CA GLY A 35 10.45 9.29 -22.41
C GLY A 35 9.42 9.97 -21.50
N LYS A 36 8.90 11.10 -21.93
CA LYS A 36 7.89 11.87 -21.19
C LYS A 36 6.57 11.13 -20.96
N LEU A 37 6.30 10.02 -21.64
CA LEU A 37 5.13 9.20 -21.41
C LEU A 37 5.19 8.38 -20.12
N ALA A 38 6.33 8.37 -19.42
CA ALA A 38 6.47 7.82 -18.08
C ALA A 38 5.87 8.72 -16.98
N GLU A 39 5.51 9.95 -17.32
CA GLU A 39 4.85 10.86 -16.40
C GLU A 39 3.34 10.61 -16.38
N ARG A 40 2.71 10.84 -15.22
CA ARG A 40 1.26 10.77 -15.08
C ARG A 40 0.62 11.84 -15.97
N TYR A 41 -0.39 11.46 -16.71
CA TYR A 41 -1.10 12.30 -17.67
C TYR A 41 -2.59 12.41 -17.34
N PRO A 42 -3.33 13.38 -17.91
CA PRO A 42 -4.78 13.46 -17.76
C PRO A 42 -5.50 12.20 -18.30
N PRO A 43 -6.66 11.82 -17.75
CA PRO A 43 -7.40 10.65 -18.21
C PRO A 43 -7.65 10.66 -19.72
N ARG A 44 -7.48 9.49 -20.36
CA ARG A 44 -7.69 9.28 -21.78
C ARG A 44 -8.91 8.41 -22.03
N PRO A 45 -9.54 8.46 -23.22
CA PRO A 45 -10.62 7.54 -23.56
C PRO A 45 -10.17 6.08 -23.46
N ILE A 46 -10.97 5.27 -22.77
CA ILE A 46 -10.73 3.83 -22.63
C ILE A 46 -10.96 3.14 -23.97
N ASN A 47 -10.07 2.23 -24.34
CA ASN A 47 -10.18 1.41 -25.54
C ASN A 47 -9.53 0.02 -25.32
N LYS A 48 -9.56 -0.84 -26.32
CA LYS A 48 -9.03 -2.21 -26.24
C LYS A 48 -7.52 -2.31 -25.93
N LEU A 49 -6.79 -1.21 -26.03
CA LEU A 49 -5.36 -1.14 -25.70
C LEU A 49 -5.11 -0.53 -24.31
N THR A 50 -6.15 -0.14 -23.59
CA THR A 50 -6.02 0.35 -22.22
C THR A 50 -5.73 -0.84 -21.30
N PRO A 51 -4.57 -0.85 -20.59
CA PRO A 51 -4.24 -1.97 -19.70
C PRO A 51 -5.12 -1.97 -18.46
N ILE A 52 -5.41 -3.14 -17.93
CA ILE A 52 -6.20 -3.33 -16.71
C ILE A 52 -5.39 -4.17 -15.73
N ILE A 53 -5.26 -3.69 -14.49
CA ILE A 53 -4.68 -4.44 -13.36
C ILE A 53 -5.72 -4.53 -12.26
N LYS A 54 -6.11 -5.74 -11.89
CA LYS A 54 -7.10 -5.96 -10.84
C LYS A 54 -7.01 -7.34 -10.21
N ASN A 55 -7.66 -7.49 -9.03
CA ASN A 55 -7.80 -8.76 -8.34
C ASN A 55 -6.43 -9.39 -8.03
N ILE A 56 -5.60 -8.67 -7.29
CA ILE A 56 -4.29 -9.15 -6.84
C ILE A 56 -4.39 -9.48 -5.36
N HIS A 57 -4.04 -10.69 -5.00
CA HIS A 57 -3.97 -11.15 -3.62
C HIS A 57 -2.55 -11.62 -3.30
N ILE A 58 -1.95 -11.06 -2.26
CA ILE A 58 -0.63 -11.42 -1.76
C ILE A 58 -0.79 -11.79 -0.30
N ARG A 59 -0.36 -12.99 0.07
CA ARG A 59 -0.49 -13.48 1.45
C ARG A 59 0.65 -14.37 1.90
N ASP A 60 0.81 -14.48 3.21
CA ASP A 60 1.79 -15.37 3.84
C ASP A 60 3.22 -15.09 3.33
N PHE A 61 3.70 -13.87 3.51
CA PHE A 61 4.98 -13.45 2.93
C PHE A 61 5.93 -12.87 3.98
N ILE A 62 7.23 -12.94 3.65
CA ILE A 62 8.31 -12.32 4.43
C ILE A 62 9.20 -11.53 3.47
N VAL A 63 9.34 -10.23 3.72
CA VAL A 63 10.32 -9.38 3.07
C VAL A 63 11.42 -9.06 4.08
N GLU A 64 12.55 -9.74 3.95
CA GLU A 64 13.69 -9.59 4.87
C GLU A 64 14.37 -8.24 4.72
N SER A 65 14.45 -7.74 3.47
CA SER A 65 14.99 -6.41 3.18
C SER A 65 14.50 -5.88 1.83
N ALA A 66 14.08 -4.62 1.82
CA ALA A 66 13.70 -3.88 0.62
C ALA A 66 14.19 -2.43 0.71
N GLU A 67 14.38 -1.76 -0.42
CA GLU A 67 14.58 -0.31 -0.42
C GLU A 67 13.26 0.43 -0.14
N GLN A 68 12.11 -0.14 -0.57
CA GLN A 68 10.79 0.43 -0.38
C GLN A 68 9.70 -0.65 -0.26
N VAL A 69 8.69 -0.40 0.58
CA VAL A 69 7.57 -1.34 0.77
C VAL A 69 6.72 -1.47 -0.48
N LEU A 70 6.25 -0.34 -1.00
CA LEU A 70 5.24 -0.34 -2.06
C LEU A 70 5.39 0.87 -2.97
N ASN A 71 5.13 0.64 -4.27
CA ASN A 71 5.04 1.71 -5.26
C ASN A 71 4.02 1.33 -6.35
N ILE A 72 2.85 1.97 -6.33
CA ILE A 72 1.80 1.78 -7.33
C ILE A 72 1.62 3.05 -8.13
N ASN A 73 1.90 2.98 -9.43
CA ASN A 73 1.62 4.04 -10.41
C ASN A 73 0.71 3.46 -11.50
N ALA A 74 -0.60 3.51 -11.27
CA ALA A 74 -1.57 3.11 -12.26
C ALA A 74 -1.88 4.26 -13.24
N ILE A 75 -2.87 4.10 -14.08
CA ILE A 75 -3.29 5.11 -15.05
C ILE A 75 -4.64 5.71 -14.63
N PRO A 76 -4.83 7.02 -14.80
CA PRO A 76 -6.00 7.71 -14.26
C PRO A 76 -7.33 7.26 -14.89
N GLU A 77 -7.34 6.80 -16.14
CA GLU A 77 -8.55 6.33 -16.81
C GLU A 77 -9.02 4.93 -16.36
N VAL A 78 -8.09 4.08 -15.86
CA VAL A 78 -8.42 2.75 -15.32
C VAL A 78 -7.56 2.49 -14.09
N PRO A 79 -8.04 2.82 -12.91
CA PRO A 79 -7.31 2.58 -11.67
C PRO A 79 -6.95 1.10 -11.47
N CYS A 80 -5.79 0.84 -10.86
CA CYS A 80 -5.49 -0.48 -10.32
C CYS A 80 -6.52 -0.81 -9.24
N SER A 81 -7.15 -1.97 -9.29
CA SER A 81 -8.28 -2.23 -8.42
C SER A 81 -8.27 -3.59 -7.73
N ASN A 82 -8.89 -3.64 -6.55
CA ASN A 82 -9.07 -4.85 -5.76
C ASN A 82 -7.74 -5.56 -5.47
N VAL A 83 -6.87 -4.88 -4.73
CA VAL A 83 -5.58 -5.41 -4.26
C VAL A 83 -5.67 -5.69 -2.77
N LEU A 84 -5.31 -6.91 -2.37
CA LEU A 84 -5.22 -7.34 -0.99
C LEU A 84 -3.81 -7.85 -0.70
N ILE A 85 -3.17 -7.28 0.33
CA ILE A 85 -1.87 -7.73 0.88
C ILE A 85 -2.11 -8.09 2.33
N GLU A 86 -1.88 -9.34 2.72
CA GLU A 86 -2.19 -9.77 4.08
C GLU A 86 -1.23 -10.81 4.65
N ASN A 87 -1.20 -10.87 5.98
CA ASN A 87 -0.45 -11.85 6.77
C ASN A 87 1.02 -11.88 6.38
N GLY A 88 1.77 -10.84 6.74
CA GLY A 88 3.16 -10.76 6.35
C GLY A 88 4.02 -9.84 7.20
N GLN A 89 5.32 -9.89 6.93
CA GLN A 89 6.32 -9.05 7.57
C GLN A 89 7.20 -8.38 6.52
N ILE A 90 7.49 -7.09 6.71
CA ILE A 90 8.31 -6.31 5.79
C ILE A 90 9.33 -5.51 6.57
N ASN A 91 10.61 -5.70 6.23
CA ASN A 91 11.69 -4.81 6.62
C ASN A 91 12.15 -4.00 5.40
N SER A 92 12.14 -2.70 5.51
CA SER A 92 12.50 -1.80 4.40
C SER A 92 13.25 -0.57 4.90
N LYS A 93 13.85 0.18 3.96
CA LYS A 93 14.38 1.51 4.25
C LYS A 93 13.27 2.54 4.21
N ARG A 94 12.43 2.54 3.18
CA ARG A 94 11.35 3.52 2.96
C ARG A 94 9.98 2.85 2.96
N LEU A 95 8.98 3.61 3.39
CA LEU A 95 7.58 3.18 3.44
C LEU A 95 6.95 3.12 2.03
N ILE A 96 5.76 3.69 1.91
CA ILE A 96 4.97 3.63 0.68
C ILE A 96 5.22 4.89 -0.14
N GLY A 97 5.96 4.75 -1.23
CA GLY A 97 6.34 5.85 -2.11
C GLY A 97 5.16 6.42 -2.89
N ALA A 98 4.29 5.55 -3.39
CA ALA A 98 3.11 5.96 -4.14
C ALA A 98 1.98 4.94 -4.05
N ILE A 99 0.76 5.43 -3.91
CA ILE A 99 -0.51 4.75 -4.21
C ILE A 99 -1.27 5.70 -5.12
N ASN A 100 -1.00 5.62 -6.42
CA ASN A 100 -1.54 6.52 -7.42
C ASN A 100 -2.55 5.82 -8.33
N ASP A 101 -3.74 6.43 -8.47
CA ASP A 101 -4.83 5.93 -9.32
C ASP A 101 -5.24 4.49 -8.93
N VAL A 102 -5.64 4.29 -7.67
CA VAL A 102 -6.02 2.98 -7.12
C VAL A 102 -7.47 3.03 -6.61
N ASP A 103 -8.22 1.95 -6.82
CA ASP A 103 -9.57 1.78 -6.30
C ASP A 103 -9.76 0.42 -5.62
N GLY A 104 -9.80 0.43 -4.29
CA GLY A 104 -9.85 -0.80 -3.50
C GLY A 104 -8.46 -1.40 -3.29
N PHE A 105 -7.80 -0.98 -2.22
CA PHE A 105 -6.51 -1.48 -1.78
C PHE A 105 -6.55 -1.74 -0.28
N THR A 106 -6.19 -2.93 0.12
CA THR A 106 -6.14 -3.31 1.53
C THR A 106 -4.79 -3.89 1.88
N ILE A 107 -4.21 -3.40 2.98
CA ILE A 107 -3.15 -4.09 3.71
C ILE A 107 -3.76 -4.52 5.04
N ARG A 108 -3.61 -5.80 5.41
CA ARG A 108 -4.19 -6.36 6.61
C ARG A 108 -3.28 -7.34 7.31
N ASP A 109 -3.25 -7.29 8.66
CA ASP A 109 -2.43 -8.20 9.49
C ASP A 109 -0.95 -8.22 9.02
N VAL A 110 -0.31 -7.04 8.88
CA VAL A 110 1.06 -6.91 8.37
C VAL A 110 1.92 -6.06 9.31
N ASP A 111 3.10 -6.58 9.65
CA ASP A 111 4.14 -5.83 10.35
C ASP A 111 5.07 -5.14 9.34
N ILE A 112 5.22 -3.83 9.42
CA ILE A 112 6.10 -3.05 8.54
C ILE A 112 7.12 -2.29 9.37
N THR A 113 8.38 -2.68 9.29
CA THR A 113 9.52 -1.96 9.86
C THR A 113 10.19 -1.13 8.78
N CYS A 114 10.30 0.18 9.02
CA CYS A 114 10.96 1.10 8.11
C CYS A 114 12.05 1.89 8.84
N SER A 115 13.25 1.98 8.27
CA SER A 115 14.41 2.58 8.94
C SER A 115 14.68 4.03 8.59
N GLU A 116 14.18 4.57 7.48
CA GLU A 116 14.58 5.87 6.97
C GLU A 116 13.45 6.89 6.87
N ASP A 117 12.21 6.48 6.66
CA ASP A 117 11.10 7.41 6.52
C ASP A 117 9.81 6.94 7.26
N ASN A 118 8.80 7.79 7.23
CA ASN A 118 7.51 7.55 7.84
C ASN A 118 6.34 8.02 6.97
N GLN A 119 6.55 8.17 5.65
CA GLN A 119 5.57 8.78 4.77
C GLN A 119 4.85 7.76 3.89
N ILE A 120 3.55 7.97 3.74
CA ILE A 120 2.68 7.28 2.78
C ILE A 120 2.08 8.35 1.86
N ASN A 121 2.31 8.21 0.55
CA ASN A 121 1.79 9.16 -0.43
C ASN A 121 0.66 8.53 -1.24
N ILE A 122 -0.49 9.20 -1.28
CA ILE A 122 -1.72 8.75 -1.95
C ILE A 122 -2.19 9.85 -2.90
N LEU A 123 -2.42 9.51 -4.17
CA LEU A 123 -2.90 10.44 -5.19
C LEU A 123 -4.06 9.83 -5.97
N ASP A 124 -5.18 10.58 -6.07
CA ASP A 124 -6.37 10.21 -6.84
C ASP A 124 -6.81 8.75 -6.63
N SER A 125 -6.76 8.30 -5.37
CA SER A 125 -7.02 6.92 -4.99
C SER A 125 -8.13 6.84 -3.95
N ARG A 126 -8.91 5.75 -3.97
CA ARG A 126 -10.04 5.58 -3.08
C ARG A 126 -10.21 4.16 -2.57
N ASN A 127 -10.99 4.02 -1.49
CA ASN A 127 -11.25 2.73 -0.85
C ASN A 127 -9.95 2.05 -0.41
N ILE A 128 -9.11 2.80 0.32
CA ILE A 128 -7.83 2.32 0.86
C ILE A 128 -8.04 1.94 2.33
N LEU A 129 -7.68 0.73 2.69
CA LEU A 129 -7.79 0.23 4.06
C LEU A 129 -6.44 -0.28 4.56
N PHE A 130 -6.00 0.25 5.68
CA PHE A 130 -4.93 -0.29 6.51
C PHE A 130 -5.58 -0.89 7.75
N GLU A 131 -5.68 -2.22 7.82
CA GLU A 131 -6.34 -2.95 8.89
C GLU A 131 -5.33 -3.81 9.64
N ASP A 132 -5.20 -3.58 10.94
CA ASP A 132 -4.23 -4.29 11.79
C ASP A 132 -2.80 -4.26 11.23
N VAL A 133 -2.39 -3.10 10.73
CA VAL A 133 -1.02 -2.88 10.25
C VAL A 133 -0.21 -2.23 11.36
N ASN A 134 0.87 -2.89 11.74
CA ASN A 134 1.79 -2.38 12.74
C ASN A 134 2.96 -1.67 12.03
N PHE A 135 3.00 -0.35 12.11
CA PHE A 135 4.07 0.46 11.53
C PHE A 135 5.14 0.79 12.57
N MET A 136 6.32 0.23 12.40
CA MET A 136 7.52 0.56 13.18
C MET A 136 8.41 1.49 12.35
N VAL A 137 8.28 2.79 12.58
CA VAL A 137 8.97 3.85 11.83
C VAL A 137 9.83 4.71 12.77
N PRO A 138 10.89 5.40 12.29
CA PRO A 138 11.85 6.12 13.12
C PRO A 138 11.22 7.14 14.08
N THR A 139 10.16 7.81 13.63
CA THR A 139 9.48 8.86 14.42
C THR A 139 8.34 8.32 15.30
N GLY A 140 8.04 7.03 15.24
CA GLY A 140 6.88 6.42 15.88
C GLY A 140 5.51 6.86 15.33
N LYS A 141 5.49 7.68 14.27
CA LYS A 141 4.25 8.18 13.63
C LYS A 141 4.35 8.11 12.13
N VAL A 142 3.33 7.56 11.49
CA VAL A 142 3.16 7.58 10.03
C VAL A 142 2.49 8.89 9.62
N ILE A 143 2.99 9.50 8.55
CA ILE A 143 2.41 10.68 7.90
C ILE A 143 1.79 10.26 6.57
N THR A 144 0.49 10.45 6.42
CA THR A 144 -0.21 10.16 5.17
C THR A 144 -0.50 11.43 4.40
N ASN A 145 0.14 11.58 3.25
CA ASN A 145 -0.05 12.70 2.33
C ASN A 145 -1.10 12.32 1.29
N ILE A 146 -2.29 12.89 1.39
CA ILE A 146 -3.42 12.61 0.48
C ILE A 146 -3.57 13.80 -0.47
N LYS A 147 -3.57 13.52 -1.78
CA LYS A 147 -3.73 14.51 -2.85
C LYS A 147 -4.71 14.03 -3.90
N GLY A 148 -5.23 14.96 -4.70
CA GLY A 148 -6.14 14.69 -5.82
C GLY A 148 -7.61 14.63 -5.40
N GLU A 149 -8.48 15.10 -6.30
CA GLU A 149 -9.91 15.21 -6.04
C GLU A 149 -10.65 13.88 -5.95
N ALA A 150 -10.10 12.82 -6.57
CA ALA A 150 -10.66 11.48 -6.51
C ALA A 150 -10.30 10.73 -5.22
N SER A 151 -9.38 11.26 -4.40
CA SER A 151 -8.96 10.63 -3.16
C SER A 151 -10.04 10.70 -2.09
N LYS A 152 -10.52 9.53 -1.64
CA LYS A 152 -11.55 9.41 -0.61
C LYS A 152 -11.57 8.04 0.03
N ASN A 153 -12.21 7.92 1.20
CA ASN A 153 -12.38 6.66 1.91
C ASN A 153 -11.03 5.97 2.18
N ILE A 154 -10.14 6.68 2.88
CA ILE A 154 -8.84 6.17 3.31
C ILE A 154 -8.95 5.94 4.82
N ILE A 155 -8.83 4.68 5.24
CA ILE A 155 -9.18 4.22 6.59
C ILE A 155 -8.00 3.49 7.20
N TYR A 156 -7.70 3.82 8.46
CA TYR A 156 -6.83 3.05 9.35
C TYR A 156 -7.70 2.42 10.44
N ARG A 157 -7.59 1.11 10.62
CA ARG A 157 -8.34 0.34 11.61
C ARG A 157 -7.39 -0.57 12.37
N GLN A 158 -7.52 -0.60 13.70
CA GLN A 158 -6.81 -1.54 14.56
C GLN A 158 -7.86 -2.40 15.30
N LYS A 159 -7.59 -3.68 15.49
CA LYS A 159 -8.39 -4.53 16.38
C LYS A 159 -8.25 -4.01 17.81
N GLU A 160 -9.35 -3.89 18.51
CA GLU A 160 -9.29 -3.66 19.95
C GLU A 160 -8.67 -4.91 20.59
N GLU A 161 -7.52 -4.78 21.23
CA GLU A 161 -6.98 -5.84 22.07
C GLU A 161 -7.95 -6.08 23.22
N LYS A 162 -8.62 -7.24 23.24
CA LYS A 162 -9.29 -7.72 24.43
C LYS A 162 -8.22 -8.08 25.45
N ILE A 163 -7.91 -7.14 26.33
CA ILE A 163 -7.09 -7.41 27.51
C ILE A 163 -7.92 -8.31 28.43
N GLU A 164 -7.72 -9.62 28.37
CA GLU A 164 -8.19 -10.53 29.39
C GLU A 164 -7.37 -10.26 30.67
N CYS A 165 -7.90 -9.42 31.53
CA CYS A 165 -7.34 -9.24 32.87
C CYS A 165 -7.53 -10.52 33.69
N LYS A 166 -6.60 -11.44 33.62
CA LYS A 166 -6.41 -12.49 34.63
C LYS A 166 -5.65 -11.87 35.80
N ASN A 167 -6.34 -11.18 36.65
CA ASN A 167 -6.13 -10.94 38.07
C ASN A 167 -6.61 -9.53 38.45
N LYS A 168 -7.44 -9.48 39.50
CA LYS A 168 -7.95 -8.27 40.13
C LYS A 168 -6.80 -7.50 40.81
N GLN A 169 -6.11 -6.65 40.07
CA GLN A 169 -5.41 -5.49 40.62
C GLN A 169 -5.64 -4.33 39.67
N SER A 170 -6.30 -3.29 40.21
CA SER A 170 -6.64 -2.07 39.48
C SER A 170 -5.40 -1.37 38.96
N ILE A 171 -5.14 -1.44 37.67
CA ILE A 171 -4.21 -0.56 37.00
C ILE A 171 -5.05 0.57 36.40
N LYS A 172 -4.89 1.79 36.92
CA LYS A 172 -5.40 3.00 36.28
C LYS A 172 -4.64 3.19 34.99
N VAL A 173 -5.31 2.98 33.88
CA VAL A 173 -4.82 3.40 32.55
C VAL A 173 -5.35 4.82 32.34
N ASP A 174 -4.47 5.80 32.35
CA ASP A 174 -4.78 7.15 31.93
C ASP A 174 -5.00 7.16 30.41
N LEU A 175 -6.26 7.11 30.02
CA LEU A 175 -6.69 7.40 28.66
C LEU A 175 -6.56 8.92 28.43
N LEU A 176 -5.43 9.36 27.89
CA LEU A 176 -5.33 10.67 27.29
C LEU A 176 -6.13 10.67 25.98
N SER A 177 -7.37 11.15 26.10
CA SER A 177 -8.23 11.61 25.03
C SER A 177 -7.46 12.55 24.09
N GLN A 178 -7.52 12.31 22.81
CA GLN A 178 -7.27 13.36 21.84
C GLN A 178 -8.50 13.58 20.98
N MET A 179 -9.01 14.79 21.17
CA MET A 179 -9.91 15.47 20.24
C MET A 179 -9.24 15.67 18.89
#